data_42bbdf7a01ec5138a52e7a8936289c97
#
_entry.id   42bbdf7a01ec5138a52e7a8936289c97
#
_cell.length_a   1.000
_cell.length_b   1.000
_cell.length_c   1.000
_cell.angle_alpha   90.00
_cell.angle_beta   90.00
_cell.angle_gamma   90.00
#
_symmetry.space_group_name_H-M   'P 1'
#
loop_
_entity.id
_entity.type
_entity.pdbx_description
1 polymer ?
#
loop_
_entity_poly.entity_id
_entity_poly.type
_entity_poly.pdbx_seq_one_letter_code
_entity_poly.pdbx_strand_id
1 'polypeptide(L)'
;MAMGKRANKAREGLSRDDFYNVDKAVELIKKGATAKFDETIEVAMNLGIDPKQGDQNVRGVVLLPHGTGKTLRVAVFAKGDKAKAAKDAGADLVGAEDLAEKVQAGQIEFDRVIAAPDMMAIVGRLGKVLGPRGLMPNPKLGTVTNDIAEAVKAAKGGQVEFRAEKAGLVHAGVGKASFSKEALIENLKTFVGAVAKAKPAGAKGSYIKKISLSSTMGPGVKLEISSVLN
;
A
#
# COMPACT_ATOMS: atom_id res chain seq x y z
N MET A 1 -23.23 15.45 13.76
CA MET A 1 -22.08 15.91 14.57
C MET A 1 -21.47 17.15 13.94
N ALA A 2 -21.24 18.20 14.74
CA ALA A 2 -20.56 19.40 14.27
C ALA A 2 -19.07 19.06 14.01
N MET A 3 -18.58 19.42 12.83
CA MET A 3 -17.17 19.23 12.49
C MET A 3 -16.31 20.30 13.18
N GLY A 4 -15.09 19.92 13.56
CA GLY A 4 -14.14 20.87 14.16
C GLY A 4 -13.73 21.98 13.17
N LYS A 5 -13.31 23.14 13.66
CA LYS A 5 -12.95 24.34 12.87
C LYS A 5 -11.94 24.04 11.73
N ARG A 6 -10.93 23.17 11.99
CA ARG A 6 -9.94 22.75 10.99
C ARG A 6 -10.57 21.98 9.83
N ALA A 7 -11.45 21.02 10.15
CA ALA A 7 -12.13 20.22 9.13
C ALA A 7 -13.09 21.05 8.28
N ASN A 8 -13.72 22.06 8.86
CA ASN A 8 -14.54 23.00 8.10
C ASN A 8 -13.68 23.83 7.16
N LYS A 9 -12.56 24.40 7.65
CA LYS A 9 -11.62 25.19 6.82
C LYS A 9 -11.01 24.35 5.69
N ALA A 10 -10.67 23.08 5.92
CA ALA A 10 -10.14 22.20 4.89
C ALA A 10 -11.17 21.83 3.81
N ARG A 11 -12.47 22.06 4.06
CA ARG A 11 -13.56 21.82 3.11
C ARG A 11 -14.05 23.06 2.41
N GLU A 12 -13.55 24.24 2.78
CA GLU A 12 -13.91 25.48 2.11
C GLU A 12 -13.54 25.40 0.62
N GLY A 13 -14.52 25.61 -0.25
CA GLY A 13 -14.35 25.53 -1.70
C GLY A 13 -14.32 24.12 -2.28
N LEU A 14 -14.59 23.07 -1.47
CA LEU A 14 -14.75 21.71 -1.96
C LEU A 14 -16.23 21.31 -2.00
N SER A 15 -16.71 20.94 -3.18
CA SER A 15 -18.01 20.29 -3.33
C SER A 15 -17.85 18.76 -3.24
N ARG A 16 -18.82 18.12 -2.60
CA ARG A 16 -18.84 16.65 -2.52
C ARG A 16 -19.18 15.97 -3.84
N ASP A 17 -19.82 16.69 -4.73
CA ASP A 17 -20.35 16.13 -5.98
C ASP A 17 -19.44 16.38 -7.16
N ASP A 18 -18.53 17.33 -7.05
CA ASP A 18 -17.59 17.69 -8.11
C ASP A 18 -16.49 16.66 -8.27
N PHE A 19 -16.10 16.44 -9.51
CA PHE A 19 -14.92 15.68 -9.91
C PHE A 19 -13.82 16.67 -10.29
N TYR A 20 -12.62 16.37 -9.82
CA TYR A 20 -11.46 17.25 -10.02
C TYR A 20 -10.42 16.54 -10.89
N ASN A 21 -9.77 17.33 -11.74
CA ASN A 21 -8.57 16.88 -12.42
C ASN A 21 -7.49 16.56 -11.37
N VAL A 22 -6.60 15.61 -11.68
CA VAL A 22 -5.56 15.12 -10.77
C VAL A 22 -4.67 16.26 -10.23
N ASP A 23 -4.29 17.22 -11.09
CA ASP A 23 -3.46 18.36 -10.71
C ASP A 23 -4.09 19.23 -9.63
N LYS A 24 -5.36 19.62 -9.86
CA LYS A 24 -6.13 20.44 -8.93
C LYS A 24 -6.45 19.70 -7.64
N ALA A 25 -6.74 18.40 -7.73
CA ALA A 25 -7.02 17.57 -6.56
C ALA A 25 -5.81 17.47 -5.63
N VAL A 26 -4.62 17.22 -6.18
CA VAL A 26 -3.37 17.16 -5.38
C VAL A 26 -3.08 18.50 -4.71
N GLU A 27 -3.27 19.64 -5.41
CA GLU A 27 -3.11 20.97 -4.82
C GLU A 27 -4.09 21.20 -3.65
N LEU A 28 -5.36 20.86 -3.84
CA LEU A 28 -6.40 21.01 -2.80
C LEU A 28 -6.09 20.18 -1.57
N ILE A 29 -5.65 18.92 -1.76
CA ILE A 29 -5.30 18.03 -0.67
C ILE A 29 -4.06 18.52 0.08
N LYS A 30 -3.00 18.94 -0.64
CA LYS A 30 -1.81 19.52 0.00
C LYS A 30 -2.13 20.77 0.79
N LYS A 31 -2.97 21.66 0.25
CA LYS A 31 -3.45 22.86 0.96
C LYS A 31 -4.27 22.50 2.20
N GLY A 32 -5.04 21.41 2.14
CA GLY A 32 -5.85 20.90 3.24
C GLY A 32 -5.08 20.14 4.32
N ALA A 33 -3.86 19.68 4.01
CA ALA A 33 -2.98 18.94 4.92
C ALA A 33 -2.30 19.91 5.91
N THR A 34 -3.00 20.27 6.97
CA THR A 34 -2.58 21.29 7.96
C THR A 34 -2.27 20.71 9.33
N ALA A 35 -2.07 19.41 9.45
CA ALA A 35 -1.69 18.78 10.72
C ALA A 35 -0.24 19.11 11.11
N LYS A 36 0.08 18.90 12.41
CA LYS A 36 1.44 19.13 12.92
C LYS A 36 2.45 18.04 12.55
N PHE A 37 2.03 17.03 11.81
CA PHE A 37 2.84 15.92 11.32
C PHE A 37 2.72 15.83 9.80
N ASP A 38 3.66 15.15 9.16
CA ASP A 38 3.63 14.93 7.72
C ASP A 38 2.54 13.91 7.35
N GLU A 39 1.41 14.45 6.87
CA GLU A 39 0.23 13.65 6.52
C GLU A 39 0.52 12.72 5.34
N THR A 40 -0.04 11.51 5.39
CA THR A 40 0.01 10.58 4.26
C THR A 40 -1.12 10.93 3.28
N ILE A 41 -0.78 10.95 1.99
CA ILE A 41 -1.77 11.05 0.91
C ILE A 41 -2.19 9.63 0.55
N GLU A 42 -3.49 9.38 0.64
CA GLU A 42 -4.09 8.06 0.41
C GLU A 42 -5.06 8.11 -0.77
N VAL A 43 -5.04 7.04 -1.56
CA VAL A 43 -6.00 6.81 -2.63
C VAL A 43 -6.99 5.73 -2.20
N ALA A 44 -8.27 5.98 -2.49
CA ALA A 44 -9.35 5.00 -2.37
C ALA A 44 -9.99 4.81 -3.75
N MET A 45 -10.03 3.56 -4.21
CA MET A 45 -10.61 3.19 -5.49
C MET A 45 -11.81 2.26 -5.28
N ASN A 46 -12.94 2.57 -5.89
CA ASN A 46 -14.08 1.66 -5.94
C ASN A 46 -14.04 0.89 -7.26
N LEU A 47 -13.94 -0.43 -7.16
CA LEU A 47 -13.85 -1.33 -8.29
C LEU A 47 -15.21 -2.01 -8.57
N GLY A 48 -15.49 -2.26 -9.84
CA GLY A 48 -16.67 -2.98 -10.31
C GLY A 48 -16.47 -4.49 -10.29
N ILE A 49 -16.13 -5.03 -9.13
CA ILE A 49 -15.90 -6.46 -8.89
C ILE A 49 -16.84 -7.01 -7.83
N ASP A 50 -17.06 -8.31 -7.82
CA ASP A 50 -17.68 -9.03 -6.71
C ASP A 50 -16.62 -9.85 -5.94
N PRO A 51 -16.10 -9.32 -4.82
CA PRO A 51 -15.04 -9.99 -4.06
C PRO A 51 -15.47 -11.30 -3.39
N LYS A 52 -16.75 -11.64 -3.41
CA LYS A 52 -17.25 -12.94 -2.94
C LYS A 52 -16.89 -14.07 -3.90
N GLN A 53 -16.71 -13.74 -5.17
CA GLN A 53 -16.26 -14.67 -6.19
C GLN A 53 -14.74 -14.77 -6.17
N GLY A 54 -14.21 -15.97 -5.99
CA GLY A 54 -12.77 -16.18 -5.83
C GLY A 54 -11.92 -15.77 -7.04
N ASP A 55 -12.52 -15.77 -8.24
CA ASP A 55 -11.93 -15.35 -9.51
C ASP A 55 -11.88 -13.82 -9.69
N GLN A 56 -12.63 -13.05 -8.86
CA GLN A 56 -12.67 -11.59 -8.91
C GLN A 56 -11.85 -10.93 -7.79
N ASN A 57 -11.00 -11.68 -7.11
CA ASN A 57 -10.10 -11.14 -6.11
C ASN A 57 -8.94 -10.35 -6.77
N VAL A 58 -8.91 -9.04 -6.54
CA VAL A 58 -7.84 -8.15 -6.98
C VAL A 58 -6.82 -8.01 -5.87
N ARG A 59 -5.60 -8.43 -6.13
CA ARG A 59 -4.46 -8.30 -5.24
C ARG A 59 -3.18 -8.19 -6.05
N GLY A 60 -2.29 -7.28 -5.65
CA GLY A 60 -1.01 -7.11 -6.31
C GLY A 60 -0.06 -6.24 -5.50
N VAL A 61 1.07 -5.98 -6.11
CA VAL A 61 2.07 -5.06 -5.62
C VAL A 61 2.48 -4.10 -6.72
N VAL A 62 2.88 -2.91 -6.34
CA VAL A 62 3.41 -1.89 -7.22
C VAL A 62 4.59 -1.22 -6.55
N LEU A 63 5.64 -0.98 -7.30
CA LEU A 63 6.77 -0.16 -6.88
C LEU A 63 6.48 1.28 -7.30
N LEU A 64 6.39 2.17 -6.33
CA LEU A 64 6.16 3.59 -6.59
C LEU A 64 7.48 4.27 -6.93
N PRO A 65 7.57 5.06 -8.03
CA PRO A 65 8.83 5.68 -8.47
C PRO A 65 9.47 6.58 -7.41
N HIS A 66 8.66 7.33 -6.65
CA HIS A 66 9.13 8.21 -5.59
C HIS A 66 8.99 7.61 -4.18
N GLY A 67 8.69 6.30 -4.09
CA GLY A 67 8.45 5.63 -2.81
C GLY A 67 7.20 6.13 -2.09
N THR A 68 7.03 5.68 -0.85
CA THR A 68 5.89 6.05 0.01
C THR A 68 6.22 7.12 1.05
N GLY A 69 7.50 7.47 1.23
CA GLY A 69 7.98 8.33 2.31
C GLY A 69 7.89 7.70 3.70
N LYS A 70 7.67 6.37 3.79
CA LYS A 70 7.73 5.62 5.04
C LYS A 70 9.01 4.80 5.10
N THR A 71 9.71 4.86 6.21
CA THR A 71 10.82 3.95 6.51
C THR A 71 10.26 2.65 7.04
N LEU A 72 10.25 1.61 6.21
CA LEU A 72 9.73 0.29 6.58
C LEU A 72 10.81 -0.53 7.24
N ARG A 73 10.47 -1.18 8.35
CA ARG A 73 11.31 -2.20 8.99
C ARG A 73 10.99 -3.56 8.39
N VAL A 74 11.99 -4.17 7.76
CA VAL A 74 11.85 -5.43 7.02
C VAL A 74 12.44 -6.57 7.84
N ALA A 75 11.62 -7.58 8.14
CA ALA A 75 12.05 -8.84 8.72
C ALA A 75 12.20 -9.91 7.64
N VAL A 76 13.30 -10.65 7.68
CA VAL A 76 13.61 -11.68 6.70
C VAL A 76 13.79 -13.03 7.39
N PHE A 77 13.03 -14.01 6.96
CA PHE A 77 13.19 -15.42 7.35
C PHE A 77 14.07 -16.14 6.34
N ALA A 78 15.36 -16.33 6.70
CA ALA A 78 16.33 -17.00 5.84
C ALA A 78 17.43 -17.68 6.68
N LYS A 79 18.07 -18.71 6.10
CA LYS A 79 19.22 -19.42 6.68
C LYS A 79 20.45 -19.30 5.77
N GLY A 80 21.65 -19.43 6.37
CA GLY A 80 22.93 -19.49 5.65
C GLY A 80 23.24 -18.25 4.82
N ASP A 81 23.63 -18.43 3.55
CA ASP A 81 24.07 -17.34 2.68
C ASP A 81 22.92 -16.38 2.31
N LYS A 82 21.67 -16.88 2.26
CA LYS A 82 20.48 -16.03 2.06
C LYS A 82 20.29 -15.04 3.21
N ALA A 83 20.64 -15.43 4.44
CA ALA A 83 20.58 -14.53 5.60
C ALA A 83 21.66 -13.44 5.54
N LYS A 84 22.86 -13.75 5.02
CA LYS A 84 23.91 -12.76 4.79
C LYS A 84 23.47 -11.76 3.71
N ALA A 85 23.00 -12.26 2.57
CA ALA A 85 22.49 -11.42 1.49
C ALA A 85 21.34 -10.48 1.94
N ALA A 86 20.47 -10.95 2.85
CA ALA A 86 19.42 -10.12 3.45
C ALA A 86 20.00 -8.97 4.29
N LYS A 87 21.02 -9.23 5.11
CA LYS A 87 21.70 -8.21 5.92
C LYS A 87 22.41 -7.18 5.05
N ASP A 88 23.13 -7.65 4.02
CA ASP A 88 23.84 -6.79 3.07
C ASP A 88 22.88 -5.91 2.26
N ALA A 89 21.68 -6.42 1.97
CA ALA A 89 20.60 -5.65 1.33
C ALA A 89 19.90 -4.66 2.28
N GLY A 90 20.26 -4.66 3.57
CA GLY A 90 19.75 -3.72 4.58
C GLY A 90 18.48 -4.18 5.30
N ALA A 91 18.20 -5.48 5.41
CA ALA A 91 17.13 -5.98 6.25
C ALA A 91 17.37 -5.63 7.73
N ASP A 92 16.32 -5.22 8.45
CA ASP A 92 16.43 -4.76 9.84
C ASP A 92 16.49 -5.95 10.81
N LEU A 93 15.74 -6.99 10.52
CA LEU A 93 15.70 -8.22 11.30
C LEU A 93 15.90 -9.42 10.36
N VAL A 94 16.91 -10.23 10.66
CA VAL A 94 17.17 -11.46 9.89
C VAL A 94 17.34 -12.61 10.86
N GLY A 95 16.56 -13.66 10.66
CA GLY A 95 16.59 -14.84 11.53
C GLY A 95 15.85 -16.03 10.94
N ALA A 96 15.84 -17.12 11.68
CA ALA A 96 15.15 -18.34 11.32
C ALA A 96 14.17 -18.74 12.43
N GLU A 97 14.55 -19.71 13.23
CA GLU A 97 13.75 -20.21 14.36
C GLU A 97 13.74 -19.22 15.53
N ASP A 98 14.87 -18.57 15.78
CA ASP A 98 15.04 -17.50 16.77
C ASP A 98 14.09 -16.32 16.53
N LEU A 99 13.94 -15.91 15.27
CA LEU A 99 12.99 -14.87 14.89
C LEU A 99 11.55 -15.36 15.00
N ALA A 100 11.28 -16.63 14.67
CA ALA A 100 9.97 -17.21 14.80
C ALA A 100 9.49 -17.26 16.25
N GLU A 101 10.36 -17.60 17.20
CA GLU A 101 10.05 -17.60 18.63
C GLU A 101 9.69 -16.20 19.14
N LYS A 102 10.44 -15.17 18.74
CA LYS A 102 10.14 -13.77 19.08
C LYS A 102 8.76 -13.34 18.55
N VAL A 103 8.47 -13.68 17.30
CA VAL A 103 7.17 -13.38 16.70
C VAL A 103 6.03 -14.12 17.41
N GLN A 104 6.25 -15.38 17.80
CA GLN A 104 5.28 -16.17 18.54
C GLN A 104 5.05 -15.62 19.95
N ALA A 105 6.09 -15.05 20.59
CA ALA A 105 5.99 -14.31 21.84
C ALA A 105 5.30 -12.93 21.70
N GLY A 106 4.92 -12.52 20.49
CA GLY A 106 4.22 -11.27 20.22
C GLY A 106 5.15 -10.07 19.98
N GLN A 107 6.46 -10.25 19.93
CA GLN A 107 7.43 -9.22 19.60
C GLN A 107 7.47 -8.99 18.10
N ILE A 108 6.63 -8.07 17.61
CA ILE A 108 6.51 -7.73 16.18
C ILE A 108 6.91 -6.28 16.01
N GLU A 109 8.20 -6.06 15.75
CA GLU A 109 8.81 -4.74 15.56
C GLU A 109 9.13 -4.46 14.08
N PHE A 110 8.37 -5.04 13.16
CA PHE A 110 8.58 -4.91 11.73
C PHE A 110 7.26 -4.64 11.00
N ASP A 111 7.38 -4.01 9.84
CA ASP A 111 6.25 -3.58 9.03
C ASP A 111 6.05 -4.48 7.81
N ARG A 112 7.06 -5.29 7.43
CA ARG A 112 6.98 -6.24 6.32
C ARG A 112 7.82 -7.49 6.61
N VAL A 113 7.32 -8.63 6.10
CA VAL A 113 8.00 -9.92 6.22
C VAL A 113 8.32 -10.45 4.83
N ILE A 114 9.58 -10.88 4.67
CA ILE A 114 10.06 -11.61 3.49
C ILE A 114 10.54 -12.97 3.96
N ALA A 115 10.27 -14.01 3.20
CA ALA A 115 10.67 -15.37 3.56
C ALA A 115 11.31 -16.10 2.38
N ALA A 116 12.37 -16.85 2.65
CA ALA A 116 12.85 -17.85 1.70
C ALA A 116 11.80 -18.99 1.61
N PRO A 117 11.61 -19.62 0.44
CA PRO A 117 10.66 -20.73 0.29
C PRO A 117 10.88 -21.85 1.29
N ASP A 118 12.14 -22.15 1.62
CA ASP A 118 12.57 -23.18 2.57
C ASP A 118 12.08 -22.90 4.01
N MET A 119 11.88 -21.60 4.34
CA MET A 119 11.44 -21.17 5.66
C MET A 119 9.92 -21.12 5.82
N MET A 120 9.16 -21.34 4.73
CA MET A 120 7.69 -21.26 4.78
C MET A 120 7.05 -22.27 5.72
N ALA A 121 7.69 -23.41 5.97
CA ALA A 121 7.20 -24.40 6.96
C ALA A 121 7.19 -23.81 8.39
N ILE A 122 8.18 -22.99 8.73
CA ILE A 122 8.29 -22.32 10.04
C ILE A 122 7.34 -21.11 10.08
N VAL A 123 7.37 -20.28 9.04
CA VAL A 123 6.52 -19.09 8.94
C VAL A 123 5.03 -19.44 8.90
N GLY A 124 4.67 -20.61 8.31
CA GLY A 124 3.31 -21.12 8.30
C GLY A 124 2.71 -21.33 9.70
N ARG A 125 3.54 -21.73 10.67
CA ARG A 125 3.12 -21.89 12.08
C ARG A 125 2.78 -20.54 12.73
N LEU A 126 3.35 -19.44 12.22
CA LEU A 126 3.08 -18.07 12.67
C LEU A 126 1.83 -17.45 12.03
N GLY A 127 1.13 -18.19 11.16
CA GLY A 127 -0.04 -17.70 10.44
C GLY A 127 -1.15 -17.14 11.33
N LYS A 128 -1.32 -17.68 12.54
CA LYS A 128 -2.28 -17.17 13.54
C LYS A 128 -1.92 -15.77 14.06
N VAL A 129 -0.64 -15.43 14.06
CA VAL A 129 -0.11 -14.14 14.56
C VAL A 129 0.08 -13.13 13.43
N LEU A 130 0.69 -13.55 12.32
CA LEU A 130 1.01 -12.70 11.17
C LEU A 130 -0.21 -12.46 10.25
N GLY A 131 -1.11 -13.46 10.14
CA GLY A 131 -2.27 -13.39 9.24
C GLY A 131 -3.22 -12.24 9.54
N PRO A 132 -3.73 -12.08 10.79
CA PRO A 132 -4.62 -10.98 11.14
C PRO A 132 -3.99 -9.58 10.96
N ARG A 133 -2.65 -9.49 11.04
CA ARG A 133 -1.89 -8.25 10.85
C ARG A 133 -1.55 -7.96 9.38
N GLY A 134 -1.88 -8.86 8.46
CA GLY A 134 -1.54 -8.72 7.04
C GLY A 134 -0.06 -8.89 6.71
N LEU A 135 0.74 -9.42 7.66
CA LEU A 135 2.20 -9.57 7.53
C LEU A 135 2.62 -10.94 6.99
N MET A 136 1.66 -11.82 6.66
CA MET A 136 1.97 -13.16 6.17
C MET A 136 2.59 -13.11 4.77
N PRO A 137 3.82 -13.65 4.58
CA PRO A 137 4.45 -13.70 3.27
C PRO A 137 3.61 -14.49 2.25
N ASN A 138 3.61 -14.03 0.99
CA ASN A 138 2.86 -14.66 -0.09
C ASN A 138 3.68 -14.66 -1.39
N PRO A 139 3.79 -15.81 -2.08
CA PRO A 139 4.49 -15.89 -3.37
C PRO A 139 3.93 -14.93 -4.44
N LYS A 140 2.60 -14.74 -4.47
CA LYS A 140 1.94 -13.84 -5.43
C LYS A 140 2.33 -12.37 -5.27
N LEU A 141 2.85 -11.99 -4.11
CA LEU A 141 3.29 -10.63 -3.79
C LEU A 141 4.82 -10.46 -3.87
N GLY A 142 5.52 -11.52 -4.26
CA GLY A 142 6.99 -11.50 -4.30
C GLY A 142 7.66 -11.46 -2.92
N THR A 143 6.90 -11.65 -1.82
CA THR A 143 7.45 -11.70 -0.46
C THR A 143 7.94 -13.09 -0.05
N VAL A 144 7.70 -14.10 -0.89
CA VAL A 144 8.33 -15.42 -0.81
C VAL A 144 9.16 -15.62 -2.08
N THR A 145 10.47 -15.51 -1.96
CA THR A 145 11.38 -15.56 -3.10
C THR A 145 12.74 -16.14 -2.70
N ASN A 146 13.47 -16.65 -3.68
CA ASN A 146 14.88 -17.03 -3.51
C ASN A 146 15.80 -15.81 -3.59
N ASP A 147 15.42 -14.78 -4.33
CA ASP A 147 16.17 -13.53 -4.43
C ASP A 147 15.73 -12.55 -3.34
N ILE A 148 16.27 -12.78 -2.15
CA ILE A 148 15.93 -12.03 -0.95
C ILE A 148 16.47 -10.60 -1.03
N ALA A 149 17.64 -10.41 -1.63
CA ALA A 149 18.28 -9.11 -1.71
C ALA A 149 17.45 -8.12 -2.54
N GLU A 150 16.93 -8.57 -3.68
CA GLU A 150 16.05 -7.77 -4.53
C GLU A 150 14.73 -7.46 -3.83
N ALA A 151 14.12 -8.46 -3.17
CA ALA A 151 12.87 -8.28 -2.44
C ALA A 151 13.01 -7.27 -1.28
N VAL A 152 14.13 -7.27 -0.55
CA VAL A 152 14.40 -6.30 0.52
C VAL A 152 14.58 -4.90 -0.05
N LYS A 153 15.33 -4.75 -1.15
CA LYS A 153 15.51 -3.46 -1.84
C LYS A 153 14.17 -2.91 -2.34
N ALA A 154 13.35 -3.75 -2.96
CA ALA A 154 12.02 -3.37 -3.44
C ALA A 154 11.10 -2.96 -2.29
N ALA A 155 11.09 -3.72 -1.18
CA ALA A 155 10.29 -3.40 0.00
C ALA A 155 10.69 -2.04 0.61
N LYS A 156 11.97 -1.73 0.70
CA LYS A 156 12.49 -0.44 1.19
C LYS A 156 12.36 0.67 0.14
N GLY A 157 12.36 0.32 -1.15
CA GLY A 157 12.23 1.25 -2.27
C GLY A 157 10.82 1.80 -2.50
N GLY A 158 9.86 1.46 -1.64
CA GLY A 158 8.49 1.99 -1.75
C GLY A 158 7.50 1.07 -2.46
N GLN A 159 7.74 -0.24 -2.37
CA GLN A 159 6.76 -1.23 -2.82
C GLN A 159 5.49 -1.16 -1.97
N VAL A 160 4.34 -0.96 -2.61
CA VAL A 160 3.02 -0.93 -1.98
C VAL A 160 2.22 -2.17 -2.38
N GLU A 161 1.67 -2.85 -1.40
CA GLU A 161 0.72 -3.93 -1.61
C GLU A 161 -0.69 -3.35 -1.68
N PHE A 162 -1.50 -3.84 -2.60
CA PHE A 162 -2.93 -3.53 -2.67
C PHE A 162 -3.76 -4.81 -2.70
N ARG A 163 -4.90 -4.75 -2.05
CA ARG A 163 -5.87 -5.83 -2.01
C ARG A 163 -7.28 -5.25 -2.01
N ALA A 164 -8.17 -5.84 -2.83
CA ALA A 164 -9.58 -5.50 -2.77
C ALA A 164 -10.20 -6.02 -1.47
N GLU A 165 -10.91 -5.15 -0.78
CA GLU A 165 -11.72 -5.48 0.40
C GLU A 165 -13.05 -6.13 -0.01
N LYS A 166 -13.80 -6.65 0.98
CA LYS A 166 -15.11 -7.28 0.77
C LYS A 166 -16.14 -6.37 0.09
N ALA A 167 -15.97 -5.07 0.13
CA ALA A 167 -16.81 -4.07 -0.52
C ALA A 167 -16.33 -3.69 -1.93
N GLY A 168 -15.30 -4.34 -2.48
CA GLY A 168 -14.70 -3.99 -3.77
C GLY A 168 -13.89 -2.70 -3.75
N LEU A 169 -13.44 -2.28 -2.58
CA LEU A 169 -12.60 -1.10 -2.40
C LEU A 169 -11.12 -1.48 -2.32
N VAL A 170 -10.26 -0.64 -2.88
CA VAL A 170 -8.81 -0.72 -2.74
C VAL A 170 -8.31 0.58 -2.13
N HIS A 171 -7.53 0.47 -1.07
CA HIS A 171 -6.90 1.59 -0.37
C HIS A 171 -5.38 1.47 -0.42
N ALA A 172 -4.69 2.59 -0.62
CA ALA A 172 -3.23 2.64 -0.55
C ALA A 172 -2.72 4.04 -0.24
N GLY A 173 -1.59 4.12 0.46
CA GLY A 173 -0.82 5.36 0.60
C GLY A 173 0.08 5.56 -0.61
N VAL A 174 -0.03 6.72 -1.26
CA VAL A 174 0.74 7.05 -2.48
C VAL A 174 1.87 8.03 -2.23
N GLY A 175 2.01 8.54 -1.01
CA GLY A 175 3.10 9.43 -0.63
C GLY A 175 2.80 10.27 0.60
N LYS A 176 3.66 11.24 0.87
CA LYS A 176 3.53 12.20 1.95
C LYS A 176 3.13 13.58 1.44
N ALA A 177 2.50 14.38 2.30
CA ALA A 177 2.15 15.77 1.98
C ALA A 177 3.39 16.64 1.68
N SER A 178 4.55 16.27 2.21
CA SER A 178 5.85 16.88 1.94
C SER A 178 6.38 16.65 0.52
N PHE A 179 5.89 15.62 -0.19
CA PHE A 179 6.32 15.32 -1.56
C PHE A 179 5.95 16.44 -2.52
N SER A 180 6.69 16.57 -3.62
CA SER A 180 6.32 17.50 -4.70
C SER A 180 4.98 17.10 -5.33
N LYS A 181 4.33 18.02 -6.00
CA LYS A 181 3.07 17.78 -6.70
C LYS A 181 3.27 16.72 -7.79
N GLU A 182 4.34 16.84 -8.55
CA GLU A 182 4.71 15.97 -9.68
C GLU A 182 4.94 14.53 -9.18
N ALA A 183 5.71 14.37 -8.09
CA ALA A 183 5.97 13.04 -7.48
C ALA A 183 4.70 12.34 -7.02
N LEU A 184 3.75 13.08 -6.44
CA LEU A 184 2.45 12.51 -6.02
C LEU A 184 1.59 12.09 -7.22
N ILE A 185 1.59 12.88 -8.30
CA ILE A 185 0.85 12.57 -9.52
C ILE A 185 1.42 11.33 -10.19
N GLU A 186 2.75 11.23 -10.28
CA GLU A 186 3.42 10.09 -10.90
C GLU A 186 3.20 8.82 -10.10
N ASN A 187 3.33 8.87 -8.77
CA ASN A 187 3.00 7.75 -7.88
C ASN A 187 1.54 7.32 -8.03
N LEU A 188 0.61 8.28 -8.08
CA LEU A 188 -0.81 8.00 -8.24
C LEU A 188 -1.10 7.33 -9.58
N LYS A 189 -0.57 7.86 -10.69
CA LYS A 189 -0.75 7.29 -12.03
C LYS A 189 -0.19 5.88 -12.09
N THR A 190 1.00 5.66 -11.55
CA THR A 190 1.64 4.34 -11.47
C THR A 190 0.77 3.36 -10.69
N PHE A 191 0.24 3.77 -9.54
CA PHE A 191 -0.63 2.94 -8.71
C PHE A 191 -1.94 2.59 -9.42
N VAL A 192 -2.65 3.59 -9.97
CA VAL A 192 -3.92 3.37 -10.67
C VAL A 192 -3.71 2.52 -11.92
N GLY A 193 -2.62 2.72 -12.65
CA GLY A 193 -2.23 1.89 -13.79
C GLY A 193 -1.98 0.43 -13.41
N ALA A 194 -1.32 0.18 -12.27
CA ALA A 194 -1.11 -1.18 -11.76
C ALA A 194 -2.44 -1.86 -11.37
N VAL A 195 -3.34 -1.14 -10.70
CA VAL A 195 -4.68 -1.65 -10.37
C VAL A 195 -5.49 -1.91 -11.64
N ALA A 196 -5.42 -1.03 -12.65
CA ALA A 196 -6.11 -1.22 -13.93
C ALA A 196 -5.62 -2.48 -14.67
N LYS A 197 -4.30 -2.73 -14.68
CA LYS A 197 -3.70 -3.96 -15.25
C LYS A 197 -4.11 -5.23 -14.50
N ALA A 198 -4.42 -5.13 -13.21
CA ALA A 198 -4.86 -6.26 -12.38
C ALA A 198 -6.35 -6.59 -12.55
N LYS A 199 -7.04 -6.05 -13.58
CA LYS A 199 -8.44 -6.35 -13.87
C LYS A 199 -8.64 -7.85 -14.07
N PRO A 200 -9.50 -8.53 -13.29
CA PRO A 200 -9.79 -9.94 -13.49
C PRO A 200 -10.66 -10.15 -14.73
N ALA A 201 -10.49 -11.28 -15.40
CA ALA A 201 -11.25 -11.63 -16.60
C ALA A 201 -12.77 -11.72 -16.34
N GLY A 202 -13.16 -12.11 -15.14
CA GLY A 202 -14.57 -12.19 -14.72
C GLY A 202 -15.24 -10.84 -14.44
N ALA A 203 -14.50 -9.72 -14.39
CA ALA A 203 -15.07 -8.41 -14.13
C ALA A 203 -15.76 -7.84 -15.36
N LYS A 204 -17.10 -7.76 -15.32
CA LYS A 204 -17.94 -7.21 -16.39
C LYS A 204 -18.22 -5.71 -16.15
N GLY A 205 -18.34 -4.96 -17.24
CA GLY A 205 -18.66 -3.52 -17.20
C GLY A 205 -17.47 -2.63 -16.78
N SER A 206 -17.79 -1.47 -16.18
CA SER A 206 -16.78 -0.50 -15.73
C SER A 206 -16.01 -1.03 -14.54
N TYR A 207 -14.71 -1.30 -14.73
CA TYR A 207 -13.85 -1.85 -13.69
C TYR A 207 -13.53 -0.81 -12.61
N ILE A 208 -13.07 0.37 -12.99
CA ILE A 208 -12.84 1.47 -12.04
C ILE A 208 -14.10 2.35 -12.04
N LYS A 209 -14.82 2.37 -10.93
CA LYS A 209 -16.06 3.15 -10.78
C LYS A 209 -15.80 4.54 -10.21
N LYS A 210 -14.86 4.66 -9.27
CA LYS A 210 -14.54 5.92 -8.58
C LYS A 210 -13.11 5.88 -8.07
N ILE A 211 -12.44 7.01 -8.14
CA ILE A 211 -11.15 7.27 -7.50
C ILE A 211 -11.31 8.48 -6.59
N SER A 212 -10.80 8.40 -5.39
CA SER A 212 -10.78 9.52 -4.45
C SER A 212 -9.41 9.60 -3.78
N LEU A 213 -8.94 10.82 -3.56
CA LEU A 213 -7.73 11.11 -2.78
C LEU A 213 -8.10 11.80 -1.48
N SER A 214 -7.32 11.55 -0.44
CA SER A 214 -7.42 12.25 0.84
C SER A 214 -6.06 12.35 1.51
N SER A 215 -5.87 13.35 2.36
CA SER A 215 -4.79 13.33 3.34
C SER A 215 -5.30 12.70 4.65
N THR A 216 -4.39 12.30 5.53
CA THR A 216 -4.74 11.59 6.78
C THR A 216 -5.83 12.28 7.59
N MET A 217 -5.81 13.60 7.64
CA MET A 217 -6.76 14.41 8.42
C MET A 217 -7.61 15.33 7.55
N GLY A 218 -7.47 15.25 6.23
CA GLY A 218 -8.15 16.10 5.26
C GLY A 218 -9.44 15.49 4.72
N PRO A 219 -10.20 16.25 3.93
CA PRO A 219 -11.38 15.76 3.22
C PRO A 219 -10.98 14.86 2.04
N GLY A 220 -11.87 13.97 1.65
CA GLY A 220 -11.75 13.20 0.42
C GLY A 220 -12.17 14.03 -0.79
N VAL A 221 -11.37 13.99 -1.84
CA VAL A 221 -11.57 14.67 -3.13
C VAL A 221 -11.76 13.62 -4.22
N LYS A 222 -12.84 13.71 -5.00
CA LYS A 222 -13.11 12.80 -6.11
C LYS A 222 -12.31 13.19 -7.34
N LEU A 223 -11.74 12.21 -8.02
CA LEU A 223 -10.96 12.42 -9.25
C LEU A 223 -11.75 12.06 -10.50
N GLU A 224 -11.50 12.79 -11.57
CA GLU A 224 -11.85 12.35 -12.92
C GLU A 224 -10.97 11.17 -13.31
N ILE A 225 -11.59 10.03 -13.64
CA ILE A 225 -10.86 8.79 -13.96
C ILE A 225 -9.98 8.98 -15.21
N SER A 226 -10.47 9.71 -16.22
CA SER A 226 -9.74 10.03 -17.45
C SER A 226 -8.44 10.79 -17.19
N SER A 227 -8.42 11.70 -16.22
CA SER A 227 -7.23 12.51 -15.89
C SER A 227 -6.10 11.72 -15.25
N VAL A 228 -6.38 10.52 -14.76
CA VAL A 228 -5.39 9.67 -14.06
C VAL A 228 -4.92 8.53 -14.95
N LEU A 229 -5.77 8.02 -15.87
CA LEU A 229 -5.44 6.90 -16.78
C LEU A 229 -4.68 7.33 -18.03
N ASN A 230 -4.73 8.61 -18.36
CA ASN A 230 -3.93 9.25 -19.40
C ASN A 230 -2.68 9.84 -18.73
#